data_4bb2d663edb84d2340ad1b2239d7c3bd
#
_entry.id   4bb2d663edb84d2340ad1b2239d7c3bd
#
_cell.length_a   1.000
_cell.length_b   1.000
_cell.length_c   1.000
_cell.angle_alpha   90.00
_cell.angle_beta   90.00
_cell.angle_gamma   90.00
#
_symmetry.space_group_name_H-M   'P 1'
#
loop_
_entity.id
_entity.type
_entity.pdbx_description
1 polymer ?
#
loop_
_entity_poly.entity_id
_entity_poly.type
_entity_poly.pdbx_seq_one_letter_code
_entity_poly.pdbx_strand_id
1 'polypeptide(L)'
;MDRMVWAGCALLFLAGGVYFNILPLFTWKKEMSVADIVGGVSAIAAAFAAYASWKAANISKQSAEDSKSFTRAQLYMSHRQDFVELIDYLSSELDIVFVRKYELYHRLFPRNHYSGNYFDADGSPVVLDGWAEKYQVIVELTDRQLSEVELDLWIMACGKMGEDLQFEFKPQKGLKIFLFGETPSDSINTGFTSDPAREVFYFGEVINRIYAFCGRQPISPLLMDGHDFQIRFKEYFLKIKSGQTRHRVGDPEAFFEATR
;
A
#
# COMPACT_ATOMS: atom_id res chain seq x y z
N MET A 1 25.30 21.03 -15.22
CA MET A 1 24.93 21.53 -16.56
C MET A 1 25.44 22.96 -16.83
N ASP A 2 25.44 23.81 -15.82
CA ASP A 2 25.83 25.23 -15.99
C ASP A 2 27.27 25.43 -16.44
N ARG A 3 28.20 24.57 -16.02
CA ARG A 3 29.63 24.68 -16.41
C ARG A 3 29.87 24.41 -17.89
N MET A 4 29.09 23.54 -18.54
CA MET A 4 29.22 23.27 -19.98
C MET A 4 28.68 24.44 -20.85
N VAL A 5 27.60 25.09 -20.40
CA VAL A 5 27.04 26.26 -21.10
C VAL A 5 28.02 27.42 -21.03
N TRP A 6 28.60 27.69 -19.87
CA TRP A 6 29.61 28.71 -19.67
C TRP A 6 30.90 28.41 -20.47
N ALA A 7 31.30 27.13 -20.49
CA ALA A 7 32.44 26.71 -21.31
C ALA A 7 32.15 26.91 -22.81
N GLY A 8 30.93 26.62 -23.28
CA GLY A 8 30.51 26.85 -24.65
C GLY A 8 30.49 28.34 -25.01
N CYS A 9 29.94 29.18 -24.15
CA CYS A 9 29.92 30.63 -24.34
C CYS A 9 31.35 31.22 -24.33
N ALA A 10 32.22 30.76 -23.43
CA ALA A 10 33.62 31.15 -23.36
C ALA A 10 34.41 30.73 -24.63
N LEU A 11 34.15 29.49 -25.12
CA LEU A 11 34.76 28.99 -26.37
C LEU A 11 34.29 29.78 -27.59
N LEU A 12 33.01 30.14 -27.68
CA LEU A 12 32.50 30.99 -28.77
C LEU A 12 33.08 32.39 -28.68
N PHE A 13 33.23 32.94 -27.51
CA PHE A 13 33.87 34.26 -27.34
C PHE A 13 35.35 34.23 -27.66
N LEU A 14 36.07 33.18 -27.26
CA LEU A 14 37.47 32.95 -27.61
C LEU A 14 37.63 32.68 -29.11
N ALA A 15 36.75 31.87 -29.70
CA ALA A 15 36.80 31.61 -31.17
C ALA A 15 36.55 32.88 -31.95
N GLY A 16 35.62 33.75 -31.54
CA GLY A 16 35.43 35.08 -32.09
C GLY A 16 36.68 35.96 -31.94
N GLY A 17 37.23 36.00 -30.71
CA GLY A 17 38.45 36.75 -30.42
C GLY A 17 39.68 36.25 -31.21
N VAL A 18 39.80 34.92 -31.32
CA VAL A 18 40.86 34.26 -32.11
C VAL A 18 40.69 34.51 -33.60
N TYR A 19 39.46 34.42 -34.13
CA TYR A 19 39.18 34.73 -35.53
C TYR A 19 39.55 36.16 -35.89
N PHE A 20 39.31 37.11 -34.98
CA PHE A 20 39.70 38.52 -35.20
C PHE A 20 41.16 38.81 -34.91
N ASN A 21 41.89 38.00 -34.12
CA ASN A 21 43.26 38.31 -33.67
C ASN A 21 44.35 37.44 -34.29
N ILE A 22 44.02 36.33 -34.96
CA ILE A 22 44.98 35.47 -35.66
C ILE A 22 45.40 36.02 -37.03
N LEU A 23 44.66 36.96 -37.57
CA LEU A 23 45.08 37.63 -38.76
C LEU A 23 46.14 38.67 -38.37
N PRO A 24 47.44 38.49 -38.72
CA PRO A 24 48.56 39.36 -38.33
C PRO A 24 48.56 40.75 -38.93
N LEU A 25 47.45 41.20 -39.43
CA LEU A 25 47.23 42.49 -40.11
C LEU A 25 46.06 43.27 -39.51
N PHE A 26 45.81 43.14 -38.21
CA PHE A 26 44.79 43.93 -37.49
C PHE A 26 45.34 45.37 -37.31
N THR A 27 45.34 46.14 -38.39
CA THR A 27 45.35 47.58 -38.24
C THR A 27 43.95 48.01 -37.83
N TRP A 28 43.84 48.58 -36.64
CA TRP A 28 42.58 49.18 -36.16
C TRP A 28 42.11 50.16 -37.21
N LYS A 29 41.15 49.73 -38.03
CA LYS A 29 40.49 50.66 -38.94
C LYS A 29 39.79 51.69 -38.08
N LYS A 30 40.18 52.96 -38.25
CA LYS A 30 39.55 54.11 -37.60
C LYS A 30 38.12 54.37 -38.09
N GLU A 31 37.65 53.63 -39.05
CA GLU A 31 36.30 53.72 -39.59
C GLU A 31 35.54 52.44 -39.31
N MET A 32 34.52 52.55 -38.43
CA MET A 32 33.54 51.48 -38.19
C MET A 32 32.73 51.31 -39.50
N SER A 33 32.73 50.12 -40.01
CA SER A 33 31.89 49.73 -41.15
C SER A 33 30.47 49.48 -40.65
N VAL A 34 29.46 49.74 -41.43
CA VAL A 34 28.05 49.35 -41.13
C VAL A 34 27.94 47.88 -40.89
N ALA A 35 28.77 47.06 -41.54
CA ALA A 35 28.81 45.59 -41.27
C ALA A 35 29.26 45.23 -39.85
N ASP A 36 30.19 45.99 -39.24
CA ASP A 36 30.66 45.77 -37.88
C ASP A 36 29.58 46.08 -36.85
N ILE A 37 28.78 47.11 -37.10
CA ILE A 37 27.66 47.48 -36.26
C ILE A 37 26.57 46.39 -36.33
N VAL A 38 26.21 45.94 -37.54
CA VAL A 38 25.23 44.88 -37.75
C VAL A 38 25.70 43.56 -37.12
N GLY A 39 27.00 43.23 -37.27
CA GLY A 39 27.60 42.06 -36.63
C GLY A 39 27.51 42.09 -35.09
N GLY A 40 27.85 43.24 -34.50
CA GLY A 40 27.74 43.47 -33.07
C GLY A 40 26.32 43.35 -32.55
N VAL A 41 25.35 43.98 -33.20
CA VAL A 41 23.92 43.89 -32.84
C VAL A 41 23.40 42.45 -32.96
N SER A 42 23.80 41.74 -34.03
CA SER A 42 23.44 40.34 -34.23
C SER A 42 24.03 39.43 -33.15
N ALA A 43 25.27 39.63 -32.72
CA ALA A 43 25.88 38.87 -31.62
C ALA A 43 25.16 39.10 -30.28
N ILE A 44 24.79 40.35 -30.00
CA ILE A 44 24.01 40.67 -28.78
C ILE A 44 22.63 40.02 -28.86
N ALA A 45 21.94 40.11 -30.00
CA ALA A 45 20.64 39.46 -30.17
C ALA A 45 20.73 37.92 -29.99
N ALA A 46 21.78 37.29 -30.55
CA ALA A 46 22.04 35.87 -30.38
C ALA A 46 22.30 35.49 -28.91
N ALA A 47 23.05 36.32 -28.15
CA ALA A 47 23.29 36.10 -26.76
C ALA A 47 21.98 36.19 -25.94
N PHE A 48 21.11 37.16 -26.20
CA PHE A 48 19.80 37.25 -25.57
C PHE A 48 18.91 36.08 -25.94
N ALA A 49 18.89 35.63 -27.20
CA ALA A 49 18.13 34.44 -27.60
C ALA A 49 18.62 33.18 -26.91
N ALA A 50 19.94 33.00 -26.79
CA ALA A 50 20.54 31.88 -26.06
C ALA A 50 20.17 31.91 -24.57
N TYR A 51 20.21 33.07 -23.93
CA TYR A 51 19.81 33.25 -22.55
C TYR A 51 18.29 32.95 -22.32
N ALA A 52 17.44 33.48 -23.21
CA ALA A 52 16.00 33.23 -23.16
C ALA A 52 15.69 31.74 -23.35
N SER A 53 16.35 31.06 -24.27
CA SER A 53 16.22 29.62 -24.52
C SER A 53 16.66 28.79 -23.30
N TRP A 54 17.78 29.13 -22.69
CA TRP A 54 18.27 28.49 -21.47
C TRP A 54 17.29 28.67 -20.28
N LYS A 55 16.79 29.90 -20.12
CA LYS A 55 15.79 30.18 -19.07
C LYS A 55 14.49 29.40 -19.30
N ALA A 56 14.01 29.36 -20.54
CA ALA A 56 12.83 28.58 -20.91
C ALA A 56 13.03 27.06 -20.63
N ALA A 57 14.20 26.53 -20.98
CA ALA A 57 14.53 25.12 -20.71
C ALA A 57 14.57 24.80 -19.22
N ASN A 58 15.09 25.71 -18.39
CA ASN A 58 15.10 25.52 -16.94
C ASN A 58 13.67 25.56 -16.35
N ILE A 59 12.83 26.50 -16.80
CA ILE A 59 11.42 26.57 -16.39
C ILE A 59 10.67 25.31 -16.80
N SER A 60 10.86 24.84 -18.05
CA SER A 60 10.27 23.58 -18.53
C SER A 60 10.69 22.38 -17.69
N LYS A 61 11.97 22.29 -17.32
CA LYS A 61 12.47 21.22 -16.47
C LYS A 61 11.82 21.24 -15.08
N GLN A 62 11.78 22.40 -14.45
CA GLN A 62 11.14 22.57 -13.15
C GLN A 62 9.64 22.24 -13.22
N SER A 63 8.93 22.75 -14.23
CA SER A 63 7.52 22.44 -14.45
C SER A 63 7.27 20.93 -14.66
N ALA A 64 8.18 20.23 -15.35
CA ALA A 64 8.09 18.79 -15.54
C ALA A 64 8.32 18.01 -14.21
N GLU A 65 9.24 18.47 -13.37
CA GLU A 65 9.49 17.88 -12.04
C GLU A 65 8.29 18.11 -11.12
N ASP A 66 7.73 19.32 -11.09
CA ASP A 66 6.54 19.66 -10.31
C ASP A 66 5.31 18.86 -10.80
N SER A 67 5.12 18.73 -12.12
CA SER A 67 4.05 17.92 -12.71
C SER A 67 4.16 16.45 -12.34
N LYS A 68 5.39 15.87 -12.36
CA LYS A 68 5.60 14.49 -11.89
C LYS A 68 5.26 14.31 -10.43
N SER A 69 5.66 15.24 -9.57
CA SER A 69 5.36 15.20 -8.15
C SER A 69 3.84 15.26 -7.91
N PHE A 70 3.16 16.17 -8.59
CA PHE A 70 1.71 16.30 -8.50
C PHE A 70 0.97 15.04 -8.99
N THR A 71 1.38 14.49 -10.13
CA THR A 71 0.78 13.26 -10.68
C THR A 71 0.94 12.09 -9.72
N ARG A 72 2.10 11.94 -9.07
CA ARG A 72 2.32 10.89 -8.07
C ARG A 72 1.45 11.07 -6.83
N ALA A 73 1.33 12.30 -6.35
CA ALA A 73 0.44 12.61 -5.25
C ALA A 73 -1.03 12.26 -5.58
N GLN A 74 -1.47 12.58 -6.80
CA GLN A 74 -2.80 12.19 -7.27
C GLN A 74 -2.97 10.67 -7.34
N LEU A 75 -2.01 9.93 -7.91
CA LEU A 75 -2.05 8.47 -7.97
C LEU A 75 -2.14 7.86 -6.57
N TYR A 76 -1.33 8.36 -5.63
CA TYR A 76 -1.40 7.90 -4.24
C TYR A 76 -2.78 8.15 -3.63
N MET A 77 -3.33 9.34 -3.80
CA MET A 77 -4.64 9.70 -3.24
C MET A 77 -5.76 8.87 -3.84
N SER A 78 -5.79 8.74 -5.18
CA SER A 78 -6.79 7.92 -5.88
C SER A 78 -6.70 6.46 -5.45
N HIS A 79 -5.53 5.86 -5.54
CA HIS A 79 -5.33 4.45 -5.19
C HIS A 79 -5.69 4.15 -3.72
N ARG A 80 -5.37 5.06 -2.79
CA ARG A 80 -5.77 4.93 -1.39
C ARG A 80 -7.30 5.02 -1.23
N GLN A 81 -7.94 5.92 -1.97
CA GLN A 81 -9.39 6.06 -1.97
C GLN A 81 -10.05 4.81 -2.53
N ASP A 82 -9.59 4.32 -3.69
CA ASP A 82 -10.10 3.10 -4.33
C ASP A 82 -9.97 1.88 -3.39
N PHE A 83 -8.85 1.79 -2.65
CA PHE A 83 -8.67 0.76 -1.63
C PHE A 83 -9.68 0.89 -0.48
N VAL A 84 -9.90 2.08 0.03
CA VAL A 84 -10.88 2.31 1.11
C VAL A 84 -12.30 1.97 0.63
N GLU A 85 -12.66 2.33 -0.60
CA GLU A 85 -13.94 1.99 -1.20
C GLU A 85 -14.11 0.46 -1.35
N LEU A 86 -13.06 -0.27 -1.76
CA LEU A 86 -13.06 -1.73 -1.77
C LEU A 86 -13.31 -2.30 -0.37
N ILE A 87 -12.62 -1.80 0.64
CA ILE A 87 -12.76 -2.26 2.03
C ILE A 87 -14.17 -1.95 2.58
N ASP A 88 -14.74 -0.80 2.22
CA ASP A 88 -16.10 -0.43 2.60
C ASP A 88 -17.14 -1.33 1.92
N TYR A 89 -16.93 -1.64 0.64
CA TYR A 89 -17.75 -2.61 -0.08
C TYR A 89 -17.72 -3.98 0.59
N LEU A 90 -16.52 -4.50 0.90
CA LEU A 90 -16.36 -5.78 1.60
C LEU A 90 -17.02 -5.77 2.99
N SER A 91 -16.91 -4.66 3.72
CA SER A 91 -17.59 -4.50 5.02
C SER A 91 -19.10 -4.66 4.91
N SER A 92 -19.69 -4.16 3.82
CA SER A 92 -21.13 -4.22 3.60
C SER A 92 -21.57 -5.58 3.06
N GLU A 93 -20.78 -6.21 2.19
CA GLU A 93 -21.10 -7.48 1.55
C GLU A 93 -20.98 -8.66 2.53
N LEU A 94 -19.90 -8.69 3.31
CA LEU A 94 -19.59 -9.82 4.20
C LEU A 94 -20.05 -9.61 5.66
N ASP A 95 -20.68 -8.49 5.95
CA ASP A 95 -21.11 -8.13 7.31
C ASP A 95 -19.98 -8.15 8.35
N ILE A 96 -18.82 -7.65 7.94
CA ILE A 96 -17.61 -7.49 8.76
C ILE A 96 -17.30 -6.01 9.00
N VAL A 97 -16.40 -5.71 9.94
CA VAL A 97 -15.95 -4.34 10.23
C VAL A 97 -14.45 -4.26 10.14
N PHE A 98 -13.92 -3.48 9.21
CA PHE A 98 -12.49 -3.17 9.20
C PHE A 98 -12.18 -2.03 10.17
N VAL A 99 -11.33 -2.33 11.15
CA VAL A 99 -11.05 -1.42 12.26
C VAL A 99 -10.05 -0.34 11.86
N ARG A 100 -9.04 -0.69 11.04
CA ARG A 100 -7.89 0.18 10.73
C ARG A 100 -7.54 0.17 9.24
N LYS A 101 -8.46 0.66 8.41
CA LYS A 101 -8.34 0.65 6.94
C LYS A 101 -7.07 1.32 6.43
N TYR A 102 -6.67 2.45 7.05
CA TYR A 102 -5.46 3.18 6.65
C TYR A 102 -4.17 2.45 7.04
N GLU A 103 -4.15 1.79 8.20
CA GLU A 103 -3.00 0.97 8.60
C GLU A 103 -2.86 -0.25 7.69
N LEU A 104 -3.98 -0.88 7.32
CA LEU A 104 -4.01 -1.97 6.36
C LEU A 104 -3.44 -1.53 5.00
N TYR A 105 -3.86 -0.35 4.50
CA TYR A 105 -3.31 0.23 3.28
C TYR A 105 -1.79 0.42 3.38
N HIS A 106 -1.30 1.04 4.45
CA HIS A 106 0.14 1.29 4.62
C HIS A 106 0.96 0.00 4.83
N ARG A 107 0.37 -1.03 5.42
CA ARG A 107 1.00 -2.36 5.51
C ARG A 107 1.18 -2.99 4.13
N LEU A 108 0.15 -2.89 3.28
CA LEU A 108 0.18 -3.41 1.90
C LEU A 108 1.07 -2.58 0.98
N PHE A 109 1.05 -1.28 1.12
CA PHE A 109 1.74 -0.33 0.25
C PHE A 109 2.69 0.58 1.06
N PRO A 110 3.73 0.02 1.70
CA PRO A 110 4.58 0.77 2.63
C PRO A 110 5.41 1.87 1.96
N ARG A 111 5.57 1.82 0.64
CA ARG A 111 6.33 2.80 -0.13
C ARG A 111 5.48 3.94 -0.68
N ASN A 112 4.15 3.81 -0.61
CA ASN A 112 3.24 4.80 -1.13
C ASN A 112 3.04 5.93 -0.12
N HIS A 113 3.57 7.12 -0.45
CA HIS A 113 3.46 8.32 0.36
C HIS A 113 3.07 9.50 -0.51
N TYR A 114 2.37 10.47 0.08
CA TYR A 114 1.97 11.70 -0.60
C TYR A 114 3.15 12.45 -1.23
N SER A 115 4.28 12.51 -0.53
CA SER A 115 5.52 13.16 -0.98
C SER A 115 6.54 12.17 -1.56
N GLY A 116 6.13 10.91 -1.78
CA GLY A 116 7.04 9.85 -2.24
C GLY A 116 7.46 10.02 -3.69
N ASN A 117 8.71 9.62 -3.97
CA ASN A 117 9.23 9.56 -5.34
C ASN A 117 8.83 8.28 -6.08
N TYR A 118 8.16 7.37 -5.40
CA TYR A 118 7.79 6.05 -5.91
C TYR A 118 6.31 5.77 -5.65
N PHE A 119 5.65 5.11 -6.57
CA PHE A 119 4.30 4.59 -6.43
C PHE A 119 4.30 3.11 -6.84
N ASP A 120 3.67 2.27 -6.01
CA ASP A 120 3.57 0.83 -6.18
C ASP A 120 2.10 0.40 -6.08
N ALA A 121 1.62 -0.29 -7.09
CA ALA A 121 0.26 -0.83 -7.12
C ALA A 121 0.20 -2.32 -6.75
N ASP A 122 1.34 -3.03 -6.80
CA ASP A 122 1.38 -4.50 -6.71
C ASP A 122 1.26 -5.01 -5.27
N GLY A 123 1.38 -4.11 -4.30
CA GLY A 123 1.37 -4.43 -2.88
C GLY A 123 2.65 -5.14 -2.40
N SER A 124 2.78 -5.27 -1.08
CA SER A 124 3.93 -5.93 -0.45
C SER A 124 3.87 -7.45 -0.64
N PRO A 125 4.80 -8.08 -1.38
CA PRO A 125 4.82 -9.53 -1.54
C PRO A 125 4.89 -10.27 -0.21
N VAL A 126 5.70 -9.77 0.73
CA VAL A 126 5.91 -10.38 2.05
C VAL A 126 4.59 -10.46 2.84
N VAL A 127 3.77 -9.42 2.76
CA VAL A 127 2.48 -9.38 3.47
C VAL A 127 1.48 -10.31 2.80
N LEU A 128 1.35 -10.20 1.48
CA LEU A 128 0.38 -10.98 0.71
C LEU A 128 0.70 -12.47 0.75
N ASP A 129 1.95 -12.87 0.48
CA ASP A 129 2.38 -14.26 0.52
C ASP A 129 2.23 -14.85 1.94
N GLY A 130 2.57 -14.07 2.97
CA GLY A 130 2.35 -14.48 4.37
C GLY A 130 0.87 -14.68 4.73
N TRP A 131 -0.05 -13.92 4.13
CA TRP A 131 -1.49 -14.17 4.31
C TRP A 131 -1.94 -15.44 3.61
N ALA A 132 -1.46 -15.70 2.39
CA ALA A 132 -1.77 -16.92 1.66
C ALA A 132 -1.30 -18.17 2.41
N GLU A 133 -0.06 -18.16 2.93
CA GLU A 133 0.49 -19.27 3.71
C GLU A 133 -0.34 -19.53 4.97
N LYS A 134 -0.66 -18.49 5.73
CA LYS A 134 -1.49 -18.64 6.94
C LYS A 134 -2.90 -19.15 6.62
N TYR A 135 -3.50 -18.62 5.56
CA TYR A 135 -4.81 -19.07 5.11
C TYR A 135 -4.79 -20.54 4.69
N GLN A 136 -3.74 -20.97 3.96
CA GLN A 136 -3.58 -22.35 3.58
C GLN A 136 -3.50 -23.29 4.79
N VAL A 137 -2.77 -22.89 5.84
CA VAL A 137 -2.72 -23.66 7.10
C VAL A 137 -4.10 -23.77 7.75
N ILE A 138 -4.88 -22.69 7.78
CA ILE A 138 -6.25 -22.71 8.32
C ILE A 138 -7.14 -23.65 7.49
N VAL A 139 -7.05 -23.62 6.18
CA VAL A 139 -7.79 -24.50 5.27
C VAL A 139 -7.42 -25.96 5.52
N GLU A 140 -6.13 -26.29 5.57
CA GLU A 140 -5.64 -27.66 5.84
C GLU A 140 -6.10 -28.20 7.20
N LEU A 141 -6.10 -27.34 8.22
CA LEU A 141 -6.64 -27.72 9.53
C LEU A 141 -8.16 -27.92 9.48
N THR A 142 -8.88 -27.13 8.68
CA THR A 142 -10.33 -27.27 8.53
C THR A 142 -10.72 -28.60 7.85
N ASP A 143 -9.90 -29.08 6.91
CA ASP A 143 -10.15 -30.33 6.18
C ASP A 143 -9.80 -31.59 6.98
N ARG A 144 -9.11 -31.47 8.10
CA ARG A 144 -8.68 -32.61 8.91
C ARG A 144 -9.67 -32.92 10.03
N GLN A 145 -9.59 -34.16 10.53
CA GLN A 145 -10.22 -34.51 11.79
C GLN A 145 -9.33 -34.02 12.92
N LEU A 146 -9.70 -32.90 13.53
CA LEU A 146 -8.91 -32.24 14.58
C LEU A 146 -9.20 -32.84 15.97
N SER A 147 -8.14 -32.98 16.74
CA SER A 147 -8.23 -33.12 18.22
C SER A 147 -8.66 -31.79 18.85
N GLU A 148 -9.01 -31.80 20.12
CA GLU A 148 -9.39 -30.56 20.87
C GLU A 148 -8.24 -29.52 20.86
N VAL A 149 -6.99 -29.98 21.00
CA VAL A 149 -5.81 -29.10 21.00
C VAL A 149 -5.62 -28.48 19.62
N GLU A 150 -5.85 -29.21 18.56
CA GLU A 150 -5.76 -28.68 17.19
C GLU A 150 -6.90 -27.71 16.88
N LEU A 151 -8.10 -27.92 17.44
CA LEU A 151 -9.20 -26.95 17.35
C LEU A 151 -8.86 -25.65 18.08
N ASP A 152 -8.20 -25.71 19.25
CA ASP A 152 -7.71 -24.53 19.92
C ASP A 152 -6.70 -23.77 19.08
N LEU A 153 -5.74 -24.48 18.47
CA LEU A 153 -4.75 -23.88 17.56
C LEU A 153 -5.43 -23.26 16.32
N TRP A 154 -6.43 -23.94 15.78
CA TRP A 154 -7.20 -23.42 14.64
C TRP A 154 -7.93 -22.13 14.98
N ILE A 155 -8.61 -22.06 16.16
CA ILE A 155 -9.27 -20.84 16.62
C ILE A 155 -8.26 -19.69 16.76
N MET A 156 -7.09 -19.97 17.36
CA MET A 156 -6.02 -18.97 17.50
C MET A 156 -5.48 -18.49 16.14
N ALA A 157 -5.30 -19.41 15.20
CA ALA A 157 -4.84 -19.08 13.85
C ALA A 157 -5.84 -18.18 13.12
N CYS A 158 -7.12 -18.46 13.25
CA CYS A 158 -8.17 -17.62 12.67
C CYS A 158 -8.23 -16.23 13.34
N GLY A 159 -8.16 -16.16 14.67
CA GLY A 159 -8.10 -14.88 15.39
C GLY A 159 -6.91 -14.04 14.90
N LYS A 160 -5.74 -14.69 14.75
CA LYS A 160 -4.54 -14.02 14.21
C LYS A 160 -4.70 -13.56 12.77
N MET A 161 -5.40 -14.32 11.94
CA MET A 161 -5.72 -13.91 10.58
C MET A 161 -6.62 -12.68 10.56
N GLY A 162 -7.65 -12.61 11.41
CA GLY A 162 -8.50 -11.43 11.56
C GLY A 162 -7.71 -10.18 11.96
N GLU A 163 -6.78 -10.32 12.93
CA GLU A 163 -5.86 -9.24 13.30
C GLU A 163 -4.96 -8.80 12.14
N ASP A 164 -4.43 -9.75 11.38
CA ASP A 164 -3.56 -9.44 10.23
C ASP A 164 -4.32 -8.74 9.11
N LEU A 165 -5.57 -9.12 8.87
CA LEU A 165 -6.46 -8.49 7.89
C LEU A 165 -7.16 -7.24 8.45
N GLN A 166 -7.00 -6.94 9.74
CA GLN A 166 -7.55 -5.76 10.42
C GLN A 166 -9.08 -5.68 10.37
N PHE A 167 -9.78 -6.83 10.41
CA PHE A 167 -11.22 -6.83 10.51
C PHE A 167 -11.74 -7.69 11.65
N GLU A 168 -12.93 -7.36 12.08
CA GLU A 168 -13.72 -8.09 13.08
C GLU A 168 -15.07 -8.49 12.48
N PHE A 169 -15.58 -9.62 12.89
CA PHE A 169 -16.95 -10.00 12.55
C PHE A 169 -17.93 -9.13 13.33
N LYS A 170 -18.93 -8.59 12.65
CA LYS A 170 -19.99 -7.87 13.36
C LYS A 170 -20.62 -8.79 14.40
N PRO A 171 -20.86 -8.31 15.60
CA PRO A 171 -21.49 -9.12 16.63
C PRO A 171 -22.89 -9.52 16.15
N GLN A 172 -23.03 -10.77 15.72
CA GLN A 172 -24.33 -11.39 15.67
C GLN A 172 -24.82 -11.47 17.12
N LYS A 173 -26.07 -11.13 17.38
CA LYS A 173 -26.67 -11.18 18.73
C LYS A 173 -26.35 -12.52 19.40
N GLY A 174 -25.47 -12.50 20.35
CA GLY A 174 -25.07 -13.64 21.14
C GLY A 174 -23.63 -14.05 20.91
N LEU A 175 -22.89 -14.51 21.42
CA LEU A 175 -21.89 -15.54 21.71
C LEU A 175 -20.60 -15.38 20.89
N LYS A 176 -19.67 -14.60 21.38
CA LYS A 176 -18.26 -14.68 21.00
C LYS A 176 -17.56 -15.78 21.83
N ILE A 177 -16.53 -16.37 21.24
CA ILE A 177 -15.68 -17.34 21.90
C ILE A 177 -14.49 -16.61 22.51
N PHE A 178 -14.25 -16.84 23.80
CA PHE A 178 -13.12 -16.29 24.54
C PHE A 178 -12.17 -17.40 24.95
N LEU A 179 -10.88 -17.14 24.87
CA LEU A 179 -9.85 -17.95 25.51
C LEU A 179 -9.61 -17.39 26.93
N PHE A 180 -9.89 -18.15 27.94
CA PHE A 180 -9.63 -17.76 29.32
C PHE A 180 -8.23 -18.18 29.76
N GLY A 181 -7.48 -17.21 30.30
CA GLY A 181 -6.30 -17.46 31.08
C GLY A 181 -6.58 -17.96 32.48
N GLU A 182 -5.58 -17.95 33.36
CA GLU A 182 -5.72 -18.34 34.75
C GLU A 182 -6.60 -17.37 35.54
N THR A 183 -6.64 -16.11 35.14
CA THR A 183 -7.50 -15.07 35.71
C THR A 183 -8.48 -14.51 34.68
N PRO A 184 -9.65 -14.01 35.09
CA PRO A 184 -10.59 -13.37 34.16
C PRO A 184 -10.01 -12.18 33.38
N SER A 185 -9.02 -11.49 33.95
CA SER A 185 -8.30 -10.38 33.27
C SER A 185 -7.42 -10.85 32.12
N ASP A 186 -7.06 -12.11 32.05
CA ASP A 186 -6.21 -12.69 31.01
C ASP A 186 -7.03 -13.26 29.84
N SER A 187 -8.31 -12.95 29.80
CA SER A 187 -9.18 -13.46 28.74
C SER A 187 -8.93 -12.72 27.42
N ILE A 188 -8.78 -13.49 26.35
CA ILE A 188 -8.59 -12.98 24.99
C ILE A 188 -9.88 -13.23 24.22
N ASN A 189 -10.49 -12.17 23.71
CA ASN A 189 -11.56 -12.28 22.73
C ASN A 189 -10.95 -12.84 21.43
N THR A 190 -11.37 -14.04 21.05
CA THR A 190 -10.88 -14.68 19.82
C THR A 190 -11.48 -14.05 18.56
N GLY A 191 -12.48 -13.18 18.72
CA GLY A 191 -13.24 -12.64 17.59
C GLY A 191 -14.20 -13.65 16.95
N PHE A 192 -14.16 -14.89 17.38
CA PHE A 192 -14.87 -16.02 16.76
C PHE A 192 -16.36 -16.03 17.09
N THR A 193 -17.15 -16.33 16.07
CA THR A 193 -18.59 -16.56 16.20
C THR A 193 -18.91 -18.06 16.29
N SER A 194 -20.19 -18.41 16.36
CA SER A 194 -20.65 -19.81 16.38
C SER A 194 -20.68 -20.47 14.99
N ASP A 195 -20.29 -19.76 13.94
CA ASP A 195 -20.24 -20.28 12.56
C ASP A 195 -18.81 -20.14 11.99
N PRO A 196 -17.90 -21.01 12.37
CA PRO A 196 -16.49 -20.91 11.99
C PRO A 196 -16.22 -21.18 10.51
N ALA A 197 -17.09 -21.96 9.89
CA ALA A 197 -16.96 -22.28 8.48
C ALA A 197 -17.12 -21.03 7.61
N ARG A 198 -18.10 -20.22 7.95
CA ARG A 198 -18.35 -18.92 7.32
C ARG A 198 -17.18 -17.97 7.50
N GLU A 199 -16.51 -18.00 8.65
CA GLU A 199 -15.38 -17.13 8.93
C GLU A 199 -14.16 -17.46 8.06
N VAL A 200 -13.85 -18.74 7.88
CA VAL A 200 -12.76 -19.17 6.99
C VAL A 200 -13.06 -18.77 5.54
N PHE A 201 -14.30 -18.92 5.10
CA PHE A 201 -14.73 -18.45 3.79
C PHE A 201 -14.49 -16.94 3.65
N TYR A 202 -14.83 -16.13 4.65
CA TYR A 202 -14.63 -14.68 4.60
C TYR A 202 -13.16 -14.26 4.56
N PHE A 203 -12.26 -14.98 5.26
CA PHE A 203 -10.83 -14.75 5.11
C PHE A 203 -10.39 -14.93 3.67
N GLY A 204 -10.82 -16.02 3.01
CA GLY A 204 -10.50 -16.29 1.61
C GLY A 204 -11.03 -15.20 0.67
N GLU A 205 -12.29 -14.79 0.86
CA GLU A 205 -12.90 -13.73 0.04
C GLU A 205 -12.17 -12.38 0.21
N VAL A 206 -11.86 -11.97 1.45
CA VAL A 206 -11.12 -10.73 1.71
C VAL A 206 -9.74 -10.77 1.07
N ILE A 207 -8.99 -11.86 1.24
CA ILE A 207 -7.67 -12.02 0.64
C ILE A 207 -7.77 -11.96 -0.88
N ASN A 208 -8.71 -12.68 -1.49
CA ASN A 208 -8.87 -12.70 -2.94
C ASN A 208 -9.24 -11.34 -3.53
N ARG A 209 -10.08 -10.57 -2.86
CA ARG A 209 -10.42 -9.21 -3.31
C ARG A 209 -9.24 -8.26 -3.20
N ILE A 210 -8.46 -8.36 -2.11
CA ILE A 210 -7.22 -7.58 -1.98
C ILE A 210 -6.18 -8.03 -3.01
N TYR A 211 -6.07 -9.33 -3.30
CA TYR A 211 -5.20 -9.86 -4.35
C TYR A 211 -5.58 -9.30 -5.72
N ALA A 212 -6.87 -9.30 -6.05
CA ALA A 212 -7.35 -8.71 -7.30
C ALA A 212 -7.03 -7.22 -7.40
N PHE A 213 -7.17 -6.47 -6.29
CA PHE A 213 -6.78 -5.07 -6.22
C PHE A 213 -5.28 -4.85 -6.46
N CYS A 214 -4.44 -5.78 -6.00
CA CYS A 214 -2.99 -5.78 -6.22
C CYS A 214 -2.57 -6.43 -7.56
N GLY A 215 -3.52 -6.74 -8.47
CA GLY A 215 -3.24 -7.38 -9.74
C GLY A 215 -2.71 -8.81 -9.65
N ARG A 216 -2.90 -9.49 -8.50
CA ARG A 216 -2.46 -10.87 -8.28
C ARG A 216 -3.55 -11.89 -8.61
N GLN A 217 -3.13 -13.10 -8.91
CA GLN A 217 -4.05 -14.23 -9.08
C GLN A 217 -4.68 -14.61 -7.73
N PRO A 218 -5.97 -14.94 -7.70
CA PRO A 218 -6.64 -15.36 -6.48
C PRO A 218 -6.02 -16.64 -5.93
N ILE A 219 -6.03 -16.77 -4.60
CA ILE A 219 -5.75 -18.04 -3.93
C ILE A 219 -6.96 -18.95 -4.09
N SER A 220 -6.73 -20.28 -4.09
CA SER A 220 -7.84 -21.23 -4.13
C SER A 220 -8.74 -21.05 -2.90
N PRO A 221 -10.03 -20.75 -3.10
CA PRO A 221 -10.96 -20.63 -1.98
C PRO A 221 -11.12 -22.01 -1.34
N LEU A 222 -11.40 -22.01 -0.01
CA LEU A 222 -11.84 -23.22 0.65
C LEU A 222 -13.19 -23.62 0.03
N LEU A 223 -13.21 -24.74 -0.67
CA LEU A 223 -14.45 -25.40 -1.06
C LEU A 223 -15.01 -26.06 0.18
N MET A 224 -15.92 -25.37 0.85
CA MET A 224 -16.52 -25.89 2.06
C MET A 224 -17.60 -26.90 1.75
N ASP A 225 -17.20 -28.11 1.40
CA ASP A 225 -18.00 -29.33 1.63
C ASP A 225 -18.00 -29.74 3.12
N GLY A 226 -17.59 -28.81 3.97
CA GLY A 226 -17.25 -28.95 5.37
C GLY A 226 -18.38 -29.35 6.32
N HIS A 227 -19.31 -30.20 5.90
CA HIS A 227 -20.33 -30.75 6.80
C HIS A 227 -19.70 -31.43 8.02
N ASP A 228 -18.63 -32.17 7.81
CA ASP A 228 -17.91 -32.87 8.89
C ASP A 228 -17.21 -31.90 9.85
N PHE A 229 -16.62 -30.83 9.37
CA PHE A 229 -16.02 -29.81 10.20
C PHE A 229 -17.07 -29.08 11.06
N GLN A 230 -18.21 -28.71 10.46
CA GLN A 230 -19.30 -28.08 11.19
C GLN A 230 -19.86 -28.97 12.31
N ILE A 231 -20.00 -30.28 12.06
CA ILE A 231 -20.45 -31.24 13.09
C ILE A 231 -19.46 -31.29 14.25
N ARG A 232 -18.15 -31.46 13.98
CA ARG A 232 -17.11 -31.52 15.00
C ARG A 232 -16.99 -30.22 15.77
N PHE A 233 -17.06 -29.09 15.10
CA PHE A 233 -17.05 -27.78 15.78
C PHE A 233 -18.28 -27.60 16.66
N LYS A 234 -19.44 -28.06 16.22
CA LYS A 234 -20.67 -28.02 17.05
C LYS A 234 -20.53 -28.83 18.34
N GLU A 235 -19.92 -30.01 18.27
CA GLU A 235 -19.60 -30.82 19.43
C GLU A 235 -18.63 -30.09 20.37
N TYR A 236 -17.56 -29.55 19.83
CA TYR A 236 -16.60 -28.74 20.58
C TYR A 236 -17.26 -27.51 21.21
N PHE A 237 -18.12 -26.81 20.47
CA PHE A 237 -18.87 -25.66 20.94
C PHE A 237 -19.80 -26.03 22.13
N LEU A 238 -20.40 -27.22 22.14
CA LEU A 238 -21.17 -27.72 23.27
C LEU A 238 -20.28 -27.95 24.51
N LYS A 239 -19.05 -28.43 24.31
CA LYS A 239 -18.08 -28.58 25.42
C LYS A 239 -17.62 -27.21 25.94
N ILE A 240 -17.44 -26.21 25.08
CA ILE A 240 -17.20 -24.84 25.51
C ILE A 240 -18.33 -24.33 26.38
N LYS A 241 -19.58 -24.50 25.95
CA LYS A 241 -20.77 -24.09 26.72
C LYS A 241 -20.88 -24.81 28.11
N SER A 242 -20.49 -26.05 28.16
CA SER A 242 -20.49 -26.82 29.41
C SER A 242 -19.31 -26.54 30.35
N GLY A 243 -18.37 -25.70 29.91
CA GLY A 243 -17.18 -25.34 30.69
C GLY A 243 -16.10 -26.41 30.73
N GLN A 244 -16.14 -27.38 29.83
CA GLN A 244 -15.17 -28.49 29.74
C GLN A 244 -13.90 -28.17 29.01
N THR A 245 -13.79 -26.95 28.45
CA THR A 245 -12.62 -26.49 27.68
C THR A 245 -12.08 -25.20 28.29
N ARG A 246 -10.89 -24.76 27.80
CA ARG A 246 -10.34 -23.43 28.14
C ARG A 246 -11.12 -22.28 27.51
N HIS A 247 -11.85 -22.55 26.45
CA HIS A 247 -12.69 -21.55 25.80
C HIS A 247 -14.01 -21.39 26.54
N ARG A 248 -14.52 -20.18 26.50
CA ARG A 248 -15.84 -19.83 27.05
C ARG A 248 -16.65 -19.12 26.01
N VAL A 249 -17.94 -19.23 26.08
CA VAL A 249 -18.89 -18.52 25.25
C VAL A 249 -19.61 -17.50 26.11
N GLY A 250 -19.59 -16.25 25.71
CA GLY A 250 -20.23 -15.19 26.48
C GLY A 250 -20.54 -13.96 25.61
N ASP A 251 -21.36 -13.10 26.17
CA ASP A 251 -21.51 -11.75 25.63
C ASP A 251 -20.32 -10.90 26.08
N PRO A 252 -19.57 -10.29 25.17
CA PRO A 252 -18.44 -9.42 25.52
C PRO A 252 -18.84 -8.31 26.50
N GLU A 253 -20.01 -7.71 26.32
CA GLU A 253 -20.45 -6.58 27.13
C GLU A 253 -20.75 -7.03 28.58
N ALA A 254 -21.46 -8.13 28.74
CA ALA A 254 -21.73 -8.71 30.04
C ALA A 254 -20.47 -9.20 30.79
N PHE A 255 -19.47 -9.63 30.03
CA PHE A 255 -18.19 -10.08 30.58
C PHE A 255 -17.34 -8.90 31.09
N PHE A 256 -17.25 -7.80 30.36
CA PHE A 256 -16.51 -6.61 30.80
C PHE A 256 -17.19 -5.86 31.93
N GLU A 257 -18.52 -5.94 32.07
CA GLU A 257 -19.24 -5.38 33.21
C GLU A 257 -19.00 -6.16 34.51
N ALA A 258 -18.87 -7.49 34.42
CA ALA A 258 -18.61 -8.34 35.57
C ALA A 258 -17.17 -8.26 36.13
N THR A 259 -16.23 -7.68 35.34
CA THR A 259 -14.80 -7.52 35.71
C THR A 259 -14.45 -6.09 36.14
N ARG A 260 -15.40 -5.16 36.14
CA ARG A 260 -15.31 -3.83 36.77
C ARG A 260 -15.78 -3.84 38.18
#